data_8205c4e6bfea35317e543fd53b3645c0
#
_entry.id   8205c4e6bfea35317e543fd53b3645c0
#
_cell.length_a   1.000
_cell.length_b   1.000
_cell.length_c   1.000
_cell.angle_alpha   90.00
_cell.angle_beta   90.00
_cell.angle_gamma   90.00
#
_symmetry.space_group_name_H-M   'P 1'
#
loop_
_entity.id
_entity.type
_entity.pdbx_description
1 polymer ?
#
loop_
_entity_poly.entity_id
_entity_poly.type
_entity_poly.pdbx_seq_one_letter_code
_entity_poly.pdbx_strand_id
1 'polypeptide(L)'
;MTRLDRDGIRAQVAALLDHAGNVHAFDQGLHALLSSLGSEEQVTGARRFIPGMGESYGVPVPALRIIAAELAKWGQSHADQVCAMVEWMWHNGSRDERVIAAKVLERLGKREWERTLEVVASFVGSIRNWEECDQLGCFGL
;
A
#
# COMPACT_ATOMS: atom_id res chain seq x y z
N MET A 1 12.86 17.54 -12.77
CA MET A 1 12.58 16.35 -11.95
C MET A 1 12.24 16.79 -10.54
N THR A 2 11.04 16.50 -10.11
CA THR A 2 10.57 16.93 -8.80
C THR A 2 11.21 16.05 -7.72
N ARG A 3 11.85 16.69 -6.74
CA ARG A 3 12.41 15.97 -5.61
C ARG A 3 11.29 15.41 -4.74
N LEU A 4 11.44 14.16 -4.30
CA LEU A 4 10.48 13.51 -3.41
C LEU A 4 10.44 14.20 -2.04
N ASP A 5 9.27 14.69 -1.66
CA ASP A 5 9.06 15.34 -0.37
C ASP A 5 8.70 14.29 0.71
N ARG A 6 9.73 13.67 1.28
CA ARG A 6 9.58 12.60 2.27
C ARG A 6 8.84 13.07 3.52
N ASP A 7 9.20 14.23 4.04
CA ASP A 7 8.60 14.75 5.28
C ASP A 7 7.16 15.17 5.07
N GLY A 8 6.85 15.75 3.90
CA GLY A 8 5.48 16.10 3.54
C GLY A 8 4.58 14.86 3.43
N ILE A 9 5.08 13.80 2.81
CA ILE A 9 4.34 12.53 2.69
C ILE A 9 4.09 11.95 4.08
N ARG A 10 5.09 11.90 4.94
CA ARG A 10 4.94 11.40 6.32
C ARG A 10 3.90 12.19 7.10
N ALA A 11 3.92 13.51 6.98
CA ALA A 11 2.97 14.37 7.67
C ALA A 11 1.53 14.10 7.19
N GLN A 12 1.36 13.91 5.88
CA GLN A 12 0.05 13.61 5.31
C GLN A 12 -0.47 12.23 5.74
N VAL A 13 0.41 11.22 5.81
CA VAL A 13 0.04 9.90 6.33
C VAL A 13 -0.35 9.98 7.80
N ALA A 14 0.39 10.74 8.61
CA ALA A 14 0.06 10.95 10.01
C ALA A 14 -1.35 11.56 10.16
N ALA A 15 -1.70 12.52 9.32
CA ALA A 15 -3.03 13.11 9.31
C ALA A 15 -4.13 12.08 8.93
N LEU A 16 -3.85 11.19 7.98
CA LEU A 16 -4.78 10.12 7.62
C LEU A 16 -5.02 9.15 8.80
N LEU A 17 -4.01 8.89 9.59
CA LEU A 17 -4.10 7.97 10.72
C LEU A 17 -4.99 8.52 11.86
N ASP A 18 -5.26 9.81 11.88
CA ASP A 18 -6.24 10.39 12.79
C ASP A 18 -7.66 9.86 12.50
N HIS A 19 -7.90 9.33 11.29
CA HIS A 19 -9.17 8.74 10.86
C HIS A 19 -9.13 7.22 10.85
N ALA A 20 -8.15 6.61 11.51
CA ALA A 20 -7.93 5.16 11.46
C ALA A 20 -9.09 4.33 12.01
N GLY A 21 -9.95 4.90 12.84
CA GLY A 21 -11.15 4.22 13.33
C GLY A 21 -12.25 4.05 12.29
N ASN A 22 -12.13 4.70 11.13
CA ASN A 22 -13.08 4.60 10.03
C ASN A 22 -12.32 4.31 8.73
N VAL A 23 -12.40 3.07 8.26
CA VAL A 23 -11.67 2.61 7.07
C VAL A 23 -12.04 3.42 5.83
N HIS A 24 -13.32 3.79 5.67
CA HIS A 24 -13.75 4.58 4.51
C HIS A 24 -13.17 5.99 4.53
N ALA A 25 -13.14 6.64 5.69
CA ALA A 25 -12.55 7.98 5.82
C ALA A 25 -11.05 7.94 5.56
N PHE A 26 -10.37 6.93 6.09
CA PHE A 26 -8.94 6.69 5.82
C PHE A 26 -8.71 6.51 4.31
N ASP A 27 -9.51 5.66 3.67
CA ASP A 27 -9.37 5.36 2.24
C ASP A 27 -9.60 6.58 1.37
N GLN A 28 -10.59 7.41 1.68
CA GLN A 28 -10.83 8.66 0.95
C GLN A 28 -9.63 9.60 1.04
N GLY A 29 -9.06 9.74 2.22
CA GLY A 29 -7.86 10.54 2.42
C GLY A 29 -6.64 9.97 1.68
N LEU A 30 -6.50 8.66 1.69
CA LEU A 30 -5.42 7.98 0.97
C LEU A 30 -5.57 8.20 -0.54
N HIS A 31 -6.77 8.08 -1.10
CA HIS A 31 -7.02 8.36 -2.51
C HIS A 31 -6.61 9.78 -2.90
N ALA A 32 -6.94 10.76 -2.06
CA ALA A 32 -6.54 12.13 -2.30
C ALA A 32 -5.01 12.30 -2.31
N LEU A 33 -4.33 11.66 -1.37
CA LEU A 33 -2.87 11.67 -1.31
C LEU A 33 -2.26 11.01 -2.54
N LEU A 34 -2.73 9.83 -2.92
CA LEU A 34 -2.21 9.12 -4.09
C LEU A 34 -2.45 9.91 -5.37
N SER A 35 -3.62 10.54 -5.51
CA SER A 35 -3.91 11.40 -6.67
C SER A 35 -2.94 12.58 -6.77
N SER A 36 -2.54 13.14 -5.63
CA SER A 36 -1.60 14.27 -5.61
C SER A 36 -0.17 13.86 -5.95
N LEU A 37 0.20 12.61 -5.69
CA LEU A 37 1.56 12.08 -5.90
C LEU A 37 1.73 11.41 -7.26
N GLY A 38 0.65 10.99 -7.89
CA GLY A 38 0.67 10.23 -9.14
C GLY A 38 0.65 11.08 -10.38
N SER A 39 0.84 10.43 -11.54
CA SER A 39 0.70 11.05 -12.85
C SER A 39 0.29 10.02 -13.89
N GLU A 40 -0.38 10.47 -14.96
CA GLU A 40 -0.74 9.62 -16.09
C GLU A 40 0.47 9.08 -16.83
N GLU A 41 1.55 9.85 -16.87
CA GLU A 41 2.81 9.44 -17.48
C GLU A 41 3.37 8.20 -16.77
N GLN A 42 3.35 8.20 -15.45
CA GLN A 42 3.79 7.06 -14.65
C GLN A 42 2.88 5.86 -14.85
N VAL A 43 1.56 6.06 -14.95
CA VAL A 43 0.61 4.99 -15.24
C VAL A 43 0.93 4.33 -16.59
N THR A 44 1.12 5.14 -17.62
CA THR A 44 1.43 4.65 -18.97
C THR A 44 2.73 3.86 -18.98
N GLY A 45 3.76 4.38 -18.32
CA GLY A 45 5.05 3.70 -18.20
C GLY A 45 4.94 2.36 -17.50
N ALA A 46 4.24 2.30 -16.37
CA ALA A 46 4.06 1.08 -15.61
C ALA A 46 3.28 0.03 -16.39
N ARG A 47 2.23 0.40 -17.11
CA ARG A 47 1.41 -0.54 -17.89
C ARG A 47 2.18 -1.28 -18.96
N ARG A 48 3.23 -0.67 -19.49
CA ARG A 48 4.09 -1.33 -20.50
C ARG A 48 4.82 -2.53 -19.92
N PHE A 49 5.14 -2.51 -18.65
CA PHE A 49 5.95 -3.54 -18.00
C PHE A 49 5.14 -4.47 -17.10
N ILE A 50 3.90 -4.12 -16.79
CA ILE A 50 3.06 -4.88 -15.86
C ILE A 50 1.74 -5.26 -16.53
N PRO A 51 1.73 -6.34 -17.33
CA PRO A 51 0.47 -6.83 -17.90
C PRO A 51 -0.51 -7.20 -16.78
N GLY A 52 -1.77 -6.87 -16.95
CA GLY A 52 -2.79 -7.13 -15.94
C GLY A 52 -2.79 -6.15 -14.76
N MET A 53 -2.03 -5.06 -14.86
CA MET A 53 -2.10 -3.98 -13.88
C MET A 53 -3.51 -3.37 -13.91
N GLY A 54 -4.16 -3.31 -12.77
CA GLY A 54 -5.46 -2.66 -12.64
C GLY A 54 -5.33 -1.13 -12.72
N GLU A 55 -6.35 -0.44 -12.24
CA GLU A 55 -6.30 1.01 -12.14
C GLU A 55 -5.13 1.43 -11.26
N SER A 56 -4.53 2.57 -11.59
CA SER A 56 -3.39 3.11 -10.86
C SER A 56 -3.42 4.62 -10.88
N TYR A 57 -2.93 5.23 -9.80
CA TYR A 57 -2.69 6.67 -9.73
C TYR A 57 -1.34 7.04 -10.34
N GLY A 58 -0.49 6.07 -10.63
CA GLY A 58 0.85 6.31 -11.15
C GLY A 58 1.78 6.93 -10.12
N VAL A 59 1.69 6.50 -8.87
CA VAL A 59 2.58 6.99 -7.82
C VAL A 59 3.94 6.28 -7.94
N PRO A 60 5.06 7.03 -7.89
CA PRO A 60 6.37 6.40 -7.90
C PRO A 60 6.57 5.45 -6.72
N VAL A 61 7.20 4.31 -6.95
CA VAL A 61 7.43 3.29 -5.92
C VAL A 61 8.11 3.85 -4.67
N PRO A 62 9.11 4.75 -4.76
CA PRO A 62 9.69 5.34 -3.55
C PRO A 62 8.68 6.05 -2.65
N ALA A 63 7.68 6.72 -3.23
CA ALA A 63 6.60 7.36 -2.46
C ALA A 63 5.71 6.31 -1.78
N LEU A 64 5.38 5.23 -2.49
CA LEU A 64 4.60 4.12 -1.92
C LEU A 64 5.33 3.48 -0.74
N ARG A 65 6.65 3.37 -0.81
CA ARG A 65 7.46 2.85 0.29
C ARG A 65 7.37 3.71 1.55
N ILE A 66 7.37 5.03 1.38
CA ILE A 66 7.28 5.95 2.51
C ILE A 66 5.92 5.79 3.20
N ILE A 67 4.85 5.74 2.41
CA ILE A 67 3.50 5.55 2.92
C ILE A 67 3.41 4.22 3.68
N ALA A 68 3.88 3.14 3.08
CA ALA A 68 3.86 1.80 3.69
C ALA A 68 4.68 1.76 4.99
N ALA A 69 5.84 2.41 5.02
CA ALA A 69 6.68 2.44 6.20
C ALA A 69 5.99 3.13 7.38
N GLU A 70 5.31 4.25 7.12
CA GLU A 70 4.58 4.97 8.16
C GLU A 70 3.38 4.17 8.67
N LEU A 71 2.63 3.53 7.78
CA LEU A 71 1.52 2.66 8.16
C LEU A 71 1.99 1.47 8.99
N ALA A 72 3.08 0.83 8.59
CA ALA A 72 3.63 -0.31 9.32
C ALA A 72 4.13 0.09 10.72
N LYS A 73 4.79 1.24 10.81
CA LYS A 73 5.27 1.77 12.09
C LYS A 73 4.11 2.02 13.05
N TRP A 74 3.06 2.67 12.59
CA TRP A 74 1.85 2.89 13.36
C TRP A 74 1.17 1.57 13.72
N GLY A 75 1.15 0.62 12.78
CA GLY A 75 0.54 -0.69 12.93
C GLY A 75 1.17 -1.57 13.99
N GLN A 76 2.40 -1.30 14.41
CA GLN A 76 3.05 -2.04 15.50
C GLN A 76 2.26 -1.94 16.80
N SER A 77 1.58 -0.82 17.02
CA SER A 77 0.75 -0.58 18.20
C SER A 77 -0.76 -0.71 17.89
N HIS A 78 -1.13 -0.93 16.62
CA HIS A 78 -2.52 -0.94 16.16
C HIS A 78 -2.73 -2.06 15.13
N ALA A 79 -2.29 -3.27 15.48
CA ALA A 79 -2.23 -4.40 14.54
C ALA A 79 -3.58 -4.73 13.91
N ASP A 80 -4.66 -4.73 14.69
CA ASP A 80 -6.01 -5.03 14.17
C ASP A 80 -6.45 -4.00 13.13
N GLN A 81 -6.23 -2.73 13.42
CA GLN A 81 -6.64 -1.65 12.54
C GLN A 81 -5.83 -1.62 11.25
N VAL A 82 -4.50 -1.83 11.33
CA VAL A 82 -3.67 -1.83 10.14
C VAL A 82 -3.96 -3.04 9.25
N CYS A 83 -4.27 -4.19 9.82
CA CYS A 83 -4.67 -5.37 9.05
C CYS A 83 -5.99 -5.11 8.32
N ALA A 84 -6.95 -4.46 8.96
CA ALA A 84 -8.21 -4.09 8.32
C ALA A 84 -7.97 -3.12 7.15
N MET A 85 -7.09 -2.13 7.32
CA MET A 85 -6.72 -1.20 6.24
C MET A 85 -6.05 -1.93 5.08
N VAL A 86 -5.14 -2.86 5.37
CA VAL A 86 -4.42 -3.64 4.36
C VAL A 86 -5.39 -4.50 3.55
N GLU A 87 -6.31 -5.18 4.20
CA GLU A 87 -7.33 -5.98 3.51
C GLU A 87 -8.21 -5.11 2.63
N TRP A 88 -8.64 -3.96 3.12
CA TRP A 88 -9.42 -3.01 2.35
C TRP A 88 -8.67 -2.52 1.11
N MET A 89 -7.41 -2.10 1.28
CA MET A 89 -6.58 -1.62 0.18
C MET A 89 -6.36 -2.70 -0.88
N TRP A 90 -6.18 -3.95 -0.47
CA TRP A 90 -5.97 -5.04 -1.41
C TRP A 90 -7.22 -5.36 -2.22
N HIS A 91 -8.38 -5.47 -1.56
CA HIS A 91 -9.60 -5.90 -2.21
C HIS A 91 -10.33 -4.79 -2.97
N ASN A 92 -10.21 -3.55 -2.53
CA ASN A 92 -10.96 -2.42 -3.08
C ASN A 92 -10.10 -1.36 -3.74
N GLY A 93 -8.80 -1.47 -3.65
CA GLY A 93 -7.87 -0.43 -4.06
C GLY A 93 -7.28 -0.62 -5.45
N SER A 94 -6.55 0.41 -5.84
CA SER A 94 -5.77 0.47 -7.06
C SER A 94 -4.48 -0.37 -6.96
N ARG A 95 -3.72 -0.41 -8.06
CA ARG A 95 -2.37 -0.99 -8.07
C ARG A 95 -1.50 -0.40 -6.96
N ASP A 96 -1.56 0.92 -6.78
CA ASP A 96 -0.76 1.63 -5.79
C ASP A 96 -1.10 1.16 -4.38
N GLU A 97 -2.37 1.01 -4.08
CA GLU A 97 -2.83 0.52 -2.78
C GLU A 97 -2.43 -0.94 -2.54
N ARG A 98 -2.47 -1.78 -3.57
CA ARG A 98 -2.01 -3.18 -3.45
C ARG A 98 -0.52 -3.26 -3.15
N VAL A 99 0.27 -2.40 -3.77
CA VAL A 99 1.72 -2.32 -3.49
C VAL A 99 1.95 -1.86 -2.05
N ILE A 100 1.23 -0.84 -1.60
CA ILE A 100 1.31 -0.37 -0.21
C ILE A 100 0.95 -1.52 0.75
N ALA A 101 -0.16 -2.21 0.50
CA ALA A 101 -0.62 -3.31 1.34
C ALA A 101 0.44 -4.40 1.48
N ALA A 102 1.03 -4.83 0.37
CA ALA A 102 2.08 -5.85 0.38
C ALA A 102 3.33 -5.40 1.16
N LYS A 103 3.73 -4.14 0.99
CA LYS A 103 4.89 -3.58 1.70
C LYS A 103 4.65 -3.43 3.19
N VAL A 104 3.44 -3.08 3.59
CA VAL A 104 3.05 -3.03 5.01
C VAL A 104 3.14 -4.42 5.62
N LEU A 105 2.60 -5.44 4.93
CA LEU A 105 2.65 -6.83 5.40
C LEU A 105 4.09 -7.34 5.53
N GLU A 106 4.96 -7.01 4.59
CA GLU A 106 6.38 -7.37 4.68
C GLU A 106 7.01 -6.84 5.96
N ARG A 107 6.73 -5.60 6.31
CA ARG A 107 7.29 -4.96 7.51
C ARG A 107 6.68 -5.49 8.81
N LEU A 108 5.37 -5.72 8.83
CA LEU A 108 4.67 -6.28 9.99
C LEU A 108 5.06 -7.73 10.25
N GLY A 109 5.33 -8.48 9.19
CA GLY A 109 5.66 -9.89 9.28
C GLY A 109 6.90 -10.21 10.10
N LYS A 110 7.75 -9.22 10.33
CA LYS A 110 8.93 -9.39 11.18
C LYS A 110 8.56 -9.57 12.66
N ARG A 111 7.38 -9.12 13.07
CA ARG A 111 6.90 -9.21 14.46
C ARG A 111 5.65 -10.03 14.61
N GLU A 112 4.74 -9.94 13.64
CA GLU A 112 3.40 -10.55 13.66
C GLU A 112 3.26 -11.56 12.52
N TRP A 113 4.26 -12.45 12.37
CA TRP A 113 4.33 -13.29 11.18
C TRP A 113 3.14 -14.23 10.99
N GLU A 114 2.60 -14.82 12.07
CA GLU A 114 1.46 -15.74 11.97
C GLU A 114 0.22 -15.03 11.41
N ARG A 115 -0.11 -13.90 12.00
CA ARG A 115 -1.25 -13.08 11.58
C ARG A 115 -1.07 -12.56 10.16
N THR A 116 0.13 -12.10 9.87
CA THR A 116 0.46 -11.56 8.56
C THR A 116 0.39 -12.64 7.50
N LEU A 117 0.83 -13.85 7.81
CA LEU A 117 0.75 -15.00 6.91
C LEU A 117 -0.70 -15.33 6.57
N GLU A 118 -1.62 -15.29 7.53
CA GLU A 118 -3.04 -15.51 7.28
C GLU A 118 -3.60 -14.48 6.30
N VAL A 119 -3.24 -13.21 6.47
CA VAL A 119 -3.68 -12.14 5.56
C VAL A 119 -3.11 -12.37 4.16
N VAL A 120 -1.81 -12.64 4.05
CA VAL A 120 -1.15 -12.91 2.77
C VAL A 120 -1.81 -14.11 2.07
N ALA A 121 -2.07 -15.18 2.80
CA ALA A 121 -2.71 -16.36 2.25
C ALA A 121 -4.09 -16.05 1.65
N SER A 122 -4.84 -15.13 2.28
CA SER A 122 -6.13 -14.71 1.74
C SER A 122 -6.02 -13.92 0.43
N PHE A 123 -4.85 -13.35 0.13
CA PHE A 123 -4.62 -12.54 -1.06
C PHE A 123 -4.18 -13.36 -2.29
N VAL A 124 -3.60 -14.54 -2.08
CA VAL A 124 -2.95 -15.32 -3.16
C VAL A 124 -3.90 -15.59 -4.33
N GLY A 125 -5.16 -15.91 -4.05
CA GLY A 125 -6.15 -16.20 -5.11
C GLY A 125 -6.57 -14.99 -5.94
N SER A 126 -6.22 -13.78 -5.53
CA SER A 126 -6.60 -12.53 -6.20
C SER A 126 -5.43 -11.80 -6.86
N ILE A 127 -4.26 -12.44 -6.92
CA ILE A 127 -3.08 -11.88 -7.61
C ILE A 127 -3.39 -11.74 -9.11
N ARG A 128 -3.15 -10.55 -9.66
CA ARG A 128 -3.47 -10.21 -11.05
C ARG A 128 -2.26 -10.17 -11.99
N ASN A 129 -1.05 -9.98 -11.44
CA ASN A 129 0.15 -9.74 -12.25
C ASN A 129 1.42 -10.09 -11.46
N TRP A 130 2.55 -10.04 -12.18
CA TRP A 130 3.84 -10.40 -11.57
C TRP A 130 4.28 -9.44 -10.46
N GLU A 131 3.92 -8.16 -10.55
CA GLU A 131 4.30 -7.18 -9.54
C GLU A 131 3.66 -7.52 -8.19
N GLU A 132 2.37 -7.83 -8.18
CA GLU A 132 1.65 -8.24 -6.97
C GLU A 132 2.24 -9.52 -6.38
N CYS A 133 2.55 -10.48 -7.25
CA CYS A 133 3.19 -11.72 -6.85
C CYS A 133 4.55 -11.48 -6.20
N ASP A 134 5.40 -10.66 -6.83
CA ASP A 134 6.72 -10.33 -6.31
C ASP A 134 6.65 -9.59 -4.97
N GLN A 135 5.74 -8.64 -4.84
CA GLN A 135 5.59 -7.88 -3.61
C GLN A 135 5.19 -8.78 -2.44
N LEU A 136 4.24 -9.68 -2.65
CA LEU A 136 3.84 -10.65 -1.63
C LEU A 136 4.93 -11.70 -1.40
N GLY A 137 5.67 -12.08 -2.44
CA GLY A 137 6.76 -13.04 -2.35
C GLY A 137 7.93 -12.58 -1.48
N CYS A 138 8.15 -11.27 -1.37
CA CYS A 138 9.15 -10.69 -0.45
C CYS A 138 8.87 -11.06 1.01
N PHE A 139 7.71 -11.64 1.27
CA PHE A 139 7.31 -12.13 2.57
C PHE A 139 7.97 -13.45 2.98
N GLY A 140 8.74 -14.06 2.08
CA GLY A 140 9.40 -15.34 2.33
C GLY A 140 8.56 -16.56 2.00
N LEU A 141 7.61 -16.40 1.12
CA LEU A 141 6.80 -17.53 0.61
C LEU A 141 7.58 -18.41 -0.35
#